data_c6e9f80c6bdb2a83ed4da52582466fe8
#
_entry.id   c6e9f80c6bdb2a83ed4da52582466fe8
#
_cell.length_a   1.000
_cell.length_b   1.000
_cell.length_c   1.000
_cell.angle_alpha   90.00
_cell.angle_beta   90.00
_cell.angle_gamma   90.00
#
_symmetry.space_group_name_H-M   'P 1'
#
loop_
_entity.id
_entity.type
_entity.pdbx_description
1 polymer ?
#
loop_
_entity_poly.entity_id
_entity_poly.type
_entity_poly.pdbx_seq_one_letter_code
_entity_poly.pdbx_strand_id
1 'polypeptide(L)'
;MAVVVTAAVFVVACSKDKDSGKITLDSPAVFFAQAGGSATVGFTAQNIKTLSATSKPTGWDEAVVDLAGATISVKAPSAEDIESGDAVKTGSFSFTGYTPGGTLVSATLFAGIVTTKDISAEVANSYIVTEPETNYLIDATRKGDGSQLATSYVDVVWQTASGFVQYADFEDGKASFYIGADSDDATKIKQGNAVIGAYDADGELIWSWHIWATDYDPDAEGGTVDFNGYTLMNRNLGALANDNSTTDKILASYGLYYQWGRKDPFIGPNTYQGSEGSGAS
;
A
#
# COMPACT_ATOMS: atom_id res chain seq x y z
N MET A 1 -17.92 -1.21 13.30
CA MET A 1 -17.24 -0.07 13.92
C MET A 1 -16.12 0.29 12.95
N ALA A 2 -16.21 1.44 12.31
CA ALA A 2 -15.15 1.87 11.38
C ALA A 2 -14.03 2.54 12.18
N VAL A 3 -12.79 2.17 11.89
CA VAL A 3 -11.61 2.81 12.47
C VAL A 3 -11.23 3.95 11.54
N VAL A 4 -11.17 5.18 12.05
CA VAL A 4 -10.79 6.39 11.30
C VAL A 4 -9.32 6.67 11.55
N VAL A 5 -8.57 6.83 10.48
CA VAL A 5 -7.11 6.97 10.46
C VAL A 5 -6.70 8.35 9.94
N THR A 6 -5.76 9.01 10.58
CA THR A 6 -5.33 10.39 10.23
C THR A 6 -4.00 10.39 9.47
N ALA A 7 -3.99 10.76 8.20
CA ALA A 7 -2.75 10.97 7.45
C ALA A 7 -2.71 12.31 6.70
N ALA A 8 -1.53 12.88 6.61
CA ALA A 8 -1.29 14.12 5.90
C ALA A 8 -0.67 13.84 4.53
N VAL A 9 -1.40 14.09 3.46
CA VAL A 9 -0.87 14.06 2.10
C VAL A 9 -0.25 15.41 1.77
N PHE A 10 1.07 15.47 1.57
CA PHE A 10 1.76 16.67 1.12
C PHE A 10 1.72 16.74 -0.41
N VAL A 11 0.97 17.72 -0.93
CA VAL A 11 1.12 18.15 -2.32
C VAL A 11 1.98 19.42 -2.33
N VAL A 12 3.23 19.32 -2.79
CA VAL A 12 4.09 20.49 -3.00
C VAL A 12 3.70 21.13 -4.33
N ALA A 13 2.90 22.18 -4.27
CA ALA A 13 2.71 23.10 -5.40
C ALA A 13 3.71 24.26 -5.27
N CYS A 14 4.68 24.31 -6.16
CA CYS A 14 5.66 25.38 -6.26
C CYS A 14 5.09 26.50 -7.14
N SER A 15 4.35 27.47 -6.55
CA SER A 15 4.18 28.81 -7.11
C SER A 15 3.74 29.79 -6.01
N LYS A 16 4.25 31.02 -6.09
CA LYS A 16 3.94 32.13 -5.21
C LYS A 16 2.56 32.74 -5.53
N ASP A 17 1.58 31.94 -5.87
CA ASP A 17 0.24 32.44 -6.22
C ASP A 17 -0.64 32.55 -4.97
N LYS A 18 -1.26 33.70 -4.83
CA LYS A 18 -2.23 34.04 -3.78
C LYS A 18 -3.51 33.18 -3.79
N ASP A 19 -3.63 32.26 -4.75
CA ASP A 19 -4.80 31.39 -4.95
C ASP A 19 -4.47 29.89 -4.75
N SER A 20 -3.49 29.56 -3.93
CA SER A 20 -3.24 28.16 -3.56
C SER A 20 -4.35 27.63 -2.65
N GLY A 21 -4.87 26.44 -2.98
CA GLY A 21 -5.84 25.70 -2.16
C GLY A 21 -5.25 24.39 -1.65
N LYS A 22 -5.83 23.85 -0.59
CA LYS A 22 -5.43 22.54 -0.04
C LYS A 22 -6.64 21.79 0.48
N ILE A 23 -6.68 20.48 0.20
CA ILE A 23 -7.60 19.51 0.81
C ILE A 23 -6.74 18.47 1.53
N THR A 24 -7.06 18.20 2.78
CA THR A 24 -6.41 17.16 3.58
C THR A 24 -7.49 16.29 4.18
N LEU A 25 -7.51 15.01 3.82
CA LEU A 25 -8.42 14.05 4.42
C LEU A 25 -7.92 13.69 5.82
N ASP A 26 -8.83 13.48 6.77
CA ASP A 26 -8.49 13.00 8.10
C ASP A 26 -8.00 11.54 8.07
N SER A 27 -8.41 10.79 7.04
CA SER A 27 -7.89 9.48 6.69
C SER A 27 -7.80 9.33 5.18
N PRO A 28 -6.66 8.86 4.62
CA PRO A 28 -6.52 8.58 3.19
C PRO A 28 -7.18 7.28 2.76
N ALA A 29 -7.65 6.46 3.72
CA ALA A 29 -8.32 5.20 3.44
C ALA A 29 -9.51 4.94 4.38
N VAL A 30 -10.41 4.07 3.91
CA VAL A 30 -11.50 3.50 4.70
C VAL A 30 -11.62 2.01 4.41
N PHE A 31 -11.59 1.21 5.48
CA PHE A 31 -11.69 -0.23 5.40
C PHE A 31 -13.00 -0.73 6.00
N PHE A 32 -13.65 -1.64 5.27
CA PHE A 32 -14.89 -2.27 5.65
C PHE A 32 -14.64 -3.75 5.95
N ALA A 33 -15.06 -4.20 7.11
CA ALA A 33 -14.98 -5.62 7.48
C ALA A 33 -15.95 -6.49 6.67
N GLN A 34 -16.95 -5.89 6.02
CA GLN A 34 -17.97 -6.60 5.23
C GLN A 34 -18.61 -5.68 4.19
N ALA A 35 -19.18 -6.31 3.17
CA ALA A 35 -19.95 -5.64 2.11
C ALA A 35 -21.15 -4.84 2.66
N GLY A 36 -21.59 -3.82 1.93
CA GLY A 36 -22.75 -2.99 2.26
C GLY A 36 -22.52 -1.98 3.38
N GLY A 37 -21.31 -1.92 3.97
CA GLY A 37 -20.98 -0.97 5.01
C GLY A 37 -20.95 0.47 4.52
N SER A 38 -21.12 1.44 5.43
CA SER A 38 -20.98 2.87 5.15
C SER A 38 -19.98 3.50 6.10
N ALA A 39 -19.22 4.46 5.62
CA ALA A 39 -18.26 5.22 6.42
C ALA A 39 -18.26 6.69 6.02
N THR A 40 -17.86 7.54 6.96
CA THR A 40 -17.69 8.97 6.75
C THR A 40 -16.29 9.38 7.19
N VAL A 41 -15.56 10.06 6.30
CA VAL A 41 -14.22 10.60 6.53
C VAL A 41 -14.32 12.12 6.63
N GLY A 42 -13.73 12.71 7.66
CA GLY A 42 -13.58 14.15 7.77
C GLY A 42 -12.46 14.65 6.85
N PHE A 43 -12.47 15.94 6.56
CA PHE A 43 -11.39 16.60 5.85
C PHE A 43 -11.24 18.06 6.27
N THR A 44 -10.08 18.63 5.99
CA THR A 44 -9.87 20.08 6.05
C THR A 44 -9.73 20.65 4.65
N ALA A 45 -10.37 21.79 4.39
CA ALA A 45 -10.30 22.51 3.13
C ALA A 45 -9.83 23.95 3.38
N GLN A 46 -8.71 24.33 2.76
CA GLN A 46 -8.17 25.68 2.82
C GLN A 46 -8.31 26.31 1.44
N ASN A 47 -8.98 27.46 1.37
CA ASN A 47 -9.21 28.22 0.14
C ASN A 47 -9.87 27.36 -0.97
N ILE A 48 -10.84 26.51 -0.62
CA ILE A 48 -11.61 25.69 -1.55
C ILE A 48 -13.04 26.21 -1.65
N LYS A 49 -13.48 26.52 -2.88
CA LYS A 49 -14.83 26.99 -3.19
C LYS A 49 -15.79 25.85 -3.48
N THR A 50 -15.32 24.85 -4.22
CA THR A 50 -16.11 23.68 -4.59
C THR A 50 -15.29 22.42 -4.41
N LEU A 51 -15.94 21.31 -4.06
CA LEU A 51 -15.35 19.98 -3.99
C LEU A 51 -16.40 18.96 -4.45
N SER A 52 -16.03 18.06 -5.33
CA SER A 52 -16.91 16.98 -5.83
C SER A 52 -16.12 15.71 -6.07
N ALA A 53 -16.80 14.57 -5.97
CA ALA A 53 -16.28 13.30 -6.44
C ALA A 53 -16.20 13.32 -7.97
N THR A 54 -15.09 12.83 -8.53
CA THR A 54 -14.84 12.79 -9.98
C THR A 54 -14.59 11.40 -10.52
N SER A 55 -14.24 10.44 -9.65
CA SER A 55 -14.21 9.02 -9.98
C SER A 55 -14.50 8.17 -8.74
N LYS A 56 -14.90 6.93 -8.99
CA LYS A 56 -15.19 5.92 -7.97
C LYS A 56 -14.71 4.54 -8.44
N PRO A 57 -14.51 3.56 -7.53
CA PRO A 57 -14.27 2.19 -7.91
C PRO A 57 -15.50 1.59 -8.62
N THR A 58 -15.29 0.62 -9.49
CA THR A 58 -16.36 -0.07 -10.21
C THR A 58 -17.37 -0.68 -9.23
N GLY A 59 -18.65 -0.44 -9.47
CA GLY A 59 -19.76 -0.96 -8.68
C GLY A 59 -20.00 -0.28 -7.32
N TRP A 60 -19.16 0.69 -6.93
CA TRP A 60 -19.40 1.47 -5.72
C TRP A 60 -20.41 2.59 -5.94
N ASP A 61 -21.12 2.98 -4.88
CA ASP A 61 -21.99 4.17 -4.94
C ASP A 61 -21.14 5.45 -5.10
N GLU A 62 -21.77 6.54 -5.59
CA GLU A 62 -21.12 7.84 -5.63
C GLU A 62 -20.79 8.31 -4.21
N ALA A 63 -19.58 8.83 -4.00
CA ALA A 63 -19.24 9.46 -2.73
C ALA A 63 -20.03 10.75 -2.53
N VAL A 64 -20.59 10.92 -1.35
CA VAL A 64 -21.31 12.15 -0.98
C VAL A 64 -20.37 13.11 -0.27
N VAL A 65 -20.13 14.27 -0.88
CA VAL A 65 -19.28 15.33 -0.33
C VAL A 65 -20.14 16.41 0.30
N ASP A 66 -19.97 16.62 1.59
CA ASP A 66 -20.51 17.80 2.32
C ASP A 66 -19.37 18.77 2.62
N LEU A 67 -19.22 19.77 1.78
CA LEU A 67 -18.15 20.78 1.94
C LEU A 67 -18.38 21.65 3.18
N ALA A 68 -19.63 21.91 3.56
CA ALA A 68 -19.94 22.74 4.73
C ALA A 68 -19.72 21.97 6.05
N GLY A 69 -20.08 20.69 6.07
CA GLY A 69 -19.82 19.79 7.18
C GLY A 69 -18.40 19.22 7.18
N ALA A 70 -17.62 19.49 6.15
CA ALA A 70 -16.26 18.97 5.95
C ALA A 70 -16.18 17.44 6.06
N THR A 71 -17.10 16.72 5.36
CA THR A 71 -17.17 15.27 5.38
C THR A 71 -17.37 14.67 3.99
N ILE A 72 -16.83 13.46 3.81
CA ILE A 72 -17.04 12.60 2.64
C ILE A 72 -17.61 11.29 3.15
N SER A 73 -18.80 10.92 2.65
CA SER A 73 -19.42 9.64 2.97
C SER A 73 -19.33 8.69 1.77
N VAL A 74 -18.92 7.46 2.03
CA VAL A 74 -18.81 6.39 1.04
C VAL A 74 -19.55 5.16 1.53
N LYS A 75 -20.06 4.36 0.58
CA LYS A 75 -20.75 3.11 0.86
C LYS A 75 -20.15 1.99 0.03
N ALA A 76 -19.81 0.91 0.71
CA ALA A 76 -19.31 -0.30 0.07
C ALA A 76 -20.42 -1.01 -0.72
N PRO A 77 -20.11 -1.68 -1.85
CA PRO A 77 -21.05 -2.45 -2.63
C PRO A 77 -21.62 -3.62 -1.84
N SER A 78 -22.72 -4.18 -2.32
CA SER A 78 -23.33 -5.37 -1.72
C SER A 78 -22.46 -6.62 -1.98
N ALA A 79 -22.70 -7.68 -1.19
CA ALA A 79 -22.04 -8.97 -1.42
C ALA A 79 -22.47 -9.55 -2.78
N GLU A 80 -23.73 -9.36 -3.19
CA GLU A 80 -24.26 -9.83 -4.46
C GLU A 80 -23.54 -9.19 -5.65
N ASP A 81 -23.32 -7.86 -5.62
CA ASP A 81 -22.61 -7.14 -6.69
C ASP A 81 -21.15 -7.58 -6.80
N ILE A 82 -20.51 -7.93 -5.67
CA ILE A 82 -19.13 -8.45 -5.67
C ILE A 82 -19.09 -9.87 -6.23
N GLU A 83 -20.00 -10.74 -5.80
CA GLU A 83 -20.07 -12.14 -6.22
C GLU A 83 -20.42 -12.26 -7.72
N SER A 84 -21.25 -11.36 -8.25
CA SER A 84 -21.58 -11.30 -9.68
C SER A 84 -20.44 -10.73 -10.53
N GLY A 85 -19.46 -10.05 -9.92
CA GLY A 85 -18.39 -9.34 -10.61
C GLY A 85 -18.78 -7.93 -11.09
N ASP A 86 -19.95 -7.42 -10.69
CA ASP A 86 -20.41 -6.08 -11.02
C ASP A 86 -19.69 -5.00 -10.19
N ALA A 87 -19.10 -5.40 -9.05
CA ALA A 87 -18.34 -4.51 -8.18
C ALA A 87 -16.97 -5.09 -7.80
N VAL A 88 -15.99 -4.19 -7.66
CA VAL A 88 -14.66 -4.52 -7.11
C VAL A 88 -14.64 -4.32 -5.60
N LYS A 89 -13.85 -5.12 -4.87
CA LYS A 89 -13.71 -5.00 -3.41
C LYS A 89 -12.92 -3.77 -2.99
N THR A 90 -11.98 -3.30 -3.81
CA THR A 90 -11.08 -2.20 -3.46
C THR A 90 -10.89 -1.23 -4.61
N GLY A 91 -10.56 0.01 -4.29
CA GLY A 91 -10.23 1.02 -5.26
C GLY A 91 -10.20 2.41 -4.66
N SER A 92 -9.98 3.42 -5.51
CA SER A 92 -9.87 4.80 -5.05
C SER A 92 -11.00 5.67 -5.59
N PHE A 93 -11.52 6.52 -4.72
CA PHE A 93 -12.31 7.67 -5.09
C PHE A 93 -11.38 8.84 -5.36
N SER A 94 -11.62 9.57 -6.43
CA SER A 94 -10.94 10.83 -6.70
C SER A 94 -11.89 12.01 -6.47
N PHE A 95 -11.36 13.07 -5.90
CA PHE A 95 -12.08 14.30 -5.64
C PHE A 95 -11.35 15.46 -6.30
N THR A 96 -12.11 16.37 -6.88
CA THR A 96 -11.59 17.59 -7.48
C THR A 96 -12.26 18.78 -6.83
N GLY A 97 -11.43 19.69 -6.34
CA GLY A 97 -11.84 20.97 -5.79
C GLY A 97 -11.30 22.13 -6.63
N TYR A 98 -11.93 23.28 -6.51
CA TYR A 98 -11.45 24.52 -7.10
C TYR A 98 -11.39 25.63 -6.05
N THR A 99 -10.33 26.39 -6.10
CA THR A 99 -10.22 27.64 -5.33
C THR A 99 -11.18 28.70 -5.87
N PRO A 100 -11.41 29.82 -5.18
CA PRO A 100 -12.14 30.96 -5.72
C PRO A 100 -11.54 31.54 -7.01
N GLY A 101 -10.22 31.46 -7.20
CA GLY A 101 -9.53 31.86 -8.43
C GLY A 101 -9.52 30.82 -9.55
N GLY A 102 -10.05 29.64 -9.30
CA GLY A 102 -10.17 28.56 -10.30
C GLY A 102 -9.00 27.59 -10.34
N THR A 103 -8.07 27.66 -9.39
CA THR A 103 -6.98 26.69 -9.29
C THR A 103 -7.54 25.32 -8.87
N LEU A 104 -7.14 24.28 -9.59
CA LEU A 104 -7.55 22.90 -9.34
C LEU A 104 -6.76 22.32 -8.16
N VAL A 105 -7.47 21.63 -7.27
CA VAL A 105 -6.91 20.85 -6.16
C VAL A 105 -7.55 19.47 -6.18
N SER A 106 -6.77 18.40 -5.94
CA SER A 106 -7.27 17.04 -5.93
C SER A 106 -6.99 16.37 -4.60
N ALA A 107 -7.83 15.38 -4.26
CA ALA A 107 -7.62 14.45 -3.16
C ALA A 107 -8.05 13.04 -3.60
N THR A 108 -7.51 12.02 -2.94
CA THR A 108 -7.83 10.61 -3.20
C THR A 108 -8.12 9.91 -1.89
N LEU A 109 -9.19 9.12 -1.86
CA LEU A 109 -9.55 8.26 -0.74
C LEU A 109 -9.54 6.81 -1.22
N PHE A 110 -8.67 5.98 -0.65
CA PHE A 110 -8.70 4.55 -0.88
C PHE A 110 -9.87 3.93 -0.09
N ALA A 111 -10.57 2.99 -0.69
CA ALA A 111 -11.66 2.26 -0.02
C ALA A 111 -11.53 0.77 -0.29
N GLY A 112 -11.75 -0.06 0.74
CA GLY A 112 -11.60 -1.49 0.60
C GLY A 112 -12.48 -2.31 1.54
N ILE A 113 -13.03 -3.42 1.03
CA ILE A 113 -13.62 -4.49 1.83
C ILE A 113 -12.53 -5.51 2.05
N VAL A 114 -11.79 -5.37 3.17
CA VAL A 114 -10.56 -6.12 3.44
C VAL A 114 -10.49 -6.51 4.91
N THR A 115 -9.77 -7.58 5.20
CA THR A 115 -9.37 -7.93 6.57
C THR A 115 -8.13 -7.10 6.96
N THR A 116 -7.91 -6.91 8.25
CA THR A 116 -6.67 -6.29 8.75
C THR A 116 -5.89 -7.33 9.54
N LYS A 117 -4.62 -7.52 9.18
CA LYS A 117 -3.69 -8.41 9.86
C LYS A 117 -2.58 -7.59 10.51
N ASP A 118 -2.59 -7.56 11.84
CA ASP A 118 -1.59 -6.87 12.63
C ASP A 118 -0.41 -7.81 12.93
N ILE A 119 0.73 -7.57 12.27
CA ILE A 119 1.99 -8.28 12.48
C ILE A 119 3.06 -7.36 13.09
N SER A 120 2.65 -6.25 13.72
CA SER A 120 3.56 -5.27 14.33
C SER A 120 4.36 -5.81 15.52
N ALA A 121 3.98 -6.95 16.08
CA ALA A 121 4.78 -7.64 17.08
C ALA A 121 6.06 -8.28 16.51
N GLU A 122 6.09 -8.53 15.21
CA GLU A 122 7.22 -9.11 14.49
C GLU A 122 8.14 -7.98 14.03
N VAL A 123 9.27 -7.79 14.71
CA VAL A 123 10.24 -6.75 14.35
C VAL A 123 11.27 -7.31 13.38
N ALA A 124 11.18 -6.92 12.13
CA ALA A 124 12.02 -7.43 11.03
C ALA A 124 12.41 -6.33 10.03
N ASN A 125 13.35 -6.62 9.13
CA ASN A 125 13.68 -5.79 7.98
C ASN A 125 12.95 -6.22 6.70
N SER A 126 12.41 -7.43 6.70
CA SER A 126 11.70 -8.04 5.57
C SER A 126 10.52 -8.83 6.09
N TYR A 127 9.37 -8.64 5.48
CA TYR A 127 8.13 -9.32 5.81
C TYR A 127 7.62 -10.12 4.61
N ILE A 128 7.26 -11.37 4.86
CA ILE A 128 6.53 -12.21 3.91
C ILE A 128 5.03 -11.98 4.15
N VAL A 129 4.29 -11.65 3.10
CA VAL A 129 2.84 -11.47 3.13
C VAL A 129 2.20 -12.40 2.10
N THR A 130 1.22 -13.17 2.52
CA THR A 130 0.66 -14.29 1.74
C THR A 130 -0.84 -14.20 1.50
N GLU A 131 -1.55 -13.40 2.29
CA GLU A 131 -3.01 -13.35 2.24
C GLU A 131 -3.48 -12.26 1.29
N PRO A 132 -4.31 -12.59 0.29
CA PRO A 132 -4.96 -11.59 -0.55
C PRO A 132 -5.97 -10.77 0.26
N GLU A 133 -6.39 -9.63 -0.28
CA GLU A 133 -7.45 -8.80 0.30
C GLU A 133 -7.22 -8.45 1.78
N THR A 134 -5.95 -8.33 2.17
CA THR A 134 -5.53 -8.09 3.55
C THR A 134 -4.72 -6.80 3.66
N ASN A 135 -5.16 -5.91 4.54
CA ASN A 135 -4.38 -4.76 4.97
C ASN A 135 -3.43 -5.20 6.09
N TYR A 136 -2.13 -5.07 5.87
CA TYR A 136 -1.11 -5.46 6.85
C TYR A 136 -0.66 -4.25 7.66
N LEU A 137 -0.42 -4.49 8.96
CA LEU A 137 0.15 -3.50 9.87
C LEU A 137 1.50 -4.01 10.40
N ILE A 138 2.57 -3.22 10.22
CA ILE A 138 3.90 -3.47 10.80
C ILE A 138 4.29 -2.33 11.74
N ASP A 139 5.19 -2.60 12.69
CA ASP A 139 5.72 -1.57 13.59
C ASP A 139 6.65 -0.62 12.81
N ALA A 140 6.26 0.65 12.71
CA ALA A 140 7.04 1.69 12.06
C ALA A 140 7.76 2.62 13.06
N THR A 141 7.81 2.25 14.32
CA THR A 141 8.52 2.99 15.38
C THR A 141 9.88 2.40 15.72
N ARG A 142 10.23 1.22 15.17
CA ARG A 142 11.47 0.51 15.48
C ARG A 142 12.12 -0.08 14.23
N LYS A 143 13.44 -0.12 14.22
CA LYS A 143 14.25 -0.87 13.26
C LYS A 143 14.24 -2.37 13.58
N GLY A 144 14.75 -3.19 12.66
CA GLY A 144 14.88 -4.63 12.86
C GLY A 144 15.79 -5.03 14.05
N ASP A 145 16.65 -4.14 14.52
CA ASP A 145 17.48 -4.33 15.74
C ASP A 145 16.78 -3.81 17.01
N GLY A 146 15.54 -3.32 16.91
CA GLY A 146 14.75 -2.78 18.01
C GLY A 146 15.03 -1.32 18.33
N SER A 147 15.98 -0.65 17.68
CA SER A 147 16.22 0.78 17.91
C SER A 147 15.07 1.65 17.42
N GLN A 148 14.81 2.76 18.14
CA GLN A 148 13.66 3.63 17.87
C GLN A 148 13.80 4.42 16.57
N LEU A 149 12.64 4.66 15.93
CA LEU A 149 12.48 5.52 14.75
C LEU A 149 11.54 6.68 15.09
N ALA A 150 11.87 7.87 14.61
CA ALA A 150 11.01 9.05 14.66
C ALA A 150 10.21 9.19 13.35
N THR A 151 9.42 8.17 13.02
CA THR A 151 8.62 8.14 11.79
C THR A 151 7.51 9.18 11.85
N SER A 152 7.41 9.98 10.81
CA SER A 152 6.33 10.95 10.60
C SER A 152 5.34 10.50 9.54
N TYR A 153 5.81 9.79 8.52
CA TYR A 153 4.98 9.17 7.49
C TYR A 153 5.72 8.00 6.84
N VAL A 154 5.01 7.18 6.08
CA VAL A 154 5.58 6.13 5.23
C VAL A 154 5.18 6.35 3.78
N ASP A 155 6.01 5.87 2.86
CA ASP A 155 5.72 5.86 1.43
C ASP A 155 6.43 4.69 0.74
N VAL A 156 6.00 4.37 -0.47
CA VAL A 156 6.61 3.32 -1.29
C VAL A 156 7.88 3.85 -1.92
N VAL A 157 9.05 3.31 -1.52
CA VAL A 157 10.34 3.68 -2.10
C VAL A 157 10.49 3.09 -3.50
N TRP A 158 10.17 1.80 -3.67
CA TRP A 158 10.07 1.13 -4.96
C TRP A 158 9.17 -0.10 -4.88
N GLN A 159 8.72 -0.58 -6.03
CA GLN A 159 7.88 -1.76 -6.17
C GLN A 159 8.12 -2.42 -7.54
N THR A 160 7.89 -3.74 -7.63
CA THR A 160 8.16 -4.51 -8.85
C THR A 160 7.23 -4.19 -10.02
N ALA A 161 6.09 -3.59 -9.78
CA ALA A 161 5.16 -3.10 -10.81
C ALA A 161 4.43 -1.87 -10.30
N SER A 162 4.08 -0.95 -11.19
CA SER A 162 3.28 0.23 -10.83
C SER A 162 1.96 -0.19 -10.19
N GLY A 163 1.62 0.42 -9.04
CA GLY A 163 0.40 0.08 -8.28
C GLY A 163 0.40 -1.33 -7.70
N PHE A 164 1.57 -1.94 -7.47
CA PHE A 164 1.68 -3.20 -6.76
C PHE A 164 1.25 -3.04 -5.29
N VAL A 165 1.79 -2.06 -4.59
CA VAL A 165 1.26 -1.54 -3.33
C VAL A 165 0.20 -0.51 -3.69
N GLN A 166 -1.06 -0.81 -3.42
CA GLN A 166 -2.19 0.04 -3.77
C GLN A 166 -2.48 1.10 -2.72
N TYR A 167 -2.01 0.89 -1.51
CA TYR A 167 -2.17 1.76 -0.37
C TYR A 167 -1.00 1.58 0.59
N ALA A 168 -0.46 2.68 1.10
CA ALA A 168 0.46 2.71 2.22
C ALA A 168 0.23 3.98 3.04
N ASP A 169 0.25 3.86 4.37
CA ASP A 169 0.06 4.97 5.29
C ASP A 169 0.70 4.70 6.66
N PHE A 170 0.86 5.74 7.47
CA PHE A 170 1.39 5.68 8.82
C PHE A 170 0.40 6.23 9.84
N GLU A 171 0.02 5.38 10.79
CA GLU A 171 -0.86 5.77 11.89
C GLU A 171 -0.54 5.01 13.17
N ASP A 172 -0.66 5.66 14.30
CA ASP A 172 -0.51 5.06 15.63
C ASP A 172 0.77 4.22 15.77
N GLY A 173 1.87 4.69 15.13
CA GLY A 173 3.17 4.02 15.15
C GLY A 173 3.28 2.81 14.22
N LYS A 174 2.31 2.57 13.37
CA LYS A 174 2.29 1.44 12.42
C LYS A 174 2.31 1.92 10.98
N ALA A 175 3.03 1.21 10.13
CA ALA A 175 2.83 1.30 8.69
C ALA A 175 1.73 0.33 8.29
N SER A 176 0.70 0.86 7.66
CA SER A 176 -0.43 0.16 7.09
C SER A 176 -0.23 0.07 5.60
N PHE A 177 -0.36 -1.11 4.99
CA PHE A 177 -0.23 -1.26 3.54
C PHE A 177 -1.12 -2.38 3.00
N TYR A 178 -1.51 -2.23 1.72
CA TYR A 178 -2.37 -3.17 1.03
C TYR A 178 -1.79 -3.56 -0.33
N ILE A 179 -1.74 -4.87 -0.58
CA ILE A 179 -1.42 -5.48 -1.88
C ILE A 179 -2.64 -6.27 -2.33
N GLY A 180 -3.09 -6.03 -3.55
CA GLY A 180 -4.28 -6.68 -4.09
C GLY A 180 -4.11 -8.19 -4.32
N ALA A 181 -5.23 -8.83 -4.65
CA ALA A 181 -5.23 -10.20 -5.12
C ALA A 181 -4.58 -10.33 -6.52
N ASP A 182 -4.19 -11.53 -6.87
CA ASP A 182 -3.75 -11.88 -8.22
C ASP A 182 -4.91 -11.72 -9.20
N SER A 183 -4.63 -11.21 -10.42
CA SER A 183 -5.66 -10.96 -11.43
C SER A 183 -6.27 -12.23 -12.02
N ASP A 184 -5.53 -13.32 -12.01
CA ASP A 184 -5.94 -14.60 -12.59
C ASP A 184 -6.52 -15.55 -11.53
N ASP A 185 -6.18 -15.33 -10.25
CA ASP A 185 -6.66 -16.13 -9.13
C ASP A 185 -6.85 -15.25 -7.89
N ALA A 186 -8.05 -14.74 -7.70
CA ALA A 186 -8.40 -13.85 -6.58
C ALA A 186 -8.24 -14.50 -5.18
N THR A 187 -8.02 -15.80 -5.10
CA THR A 187 -7.71 -16.51 -3.84
C THR A 187 -6.25 -16.39 -3.43
N LYS A 188 -5.40 -15.82 -4.31
CA LYS A 188 -3.98 -15.62 -4.08
C LYS A 188 -3.63 -14.14 -4.01
N ILE A 189 -2.59 -13.83 -3.25
CA ILE A 189 -2.01 -12.49 -3.27
C ILE A 189 -1.28 -12.24 -4.60
N LYS A 190 -1.35 -11.03 -5.13
CA LYS A 190 -0.50 -10.61 -6.25
C LYS A 190 0.95 -10.70 -5.84
N GLN A 191 1.73 -11.55 -6.52
CA GLN A 191 3.12 -11.79 -6.16
C GLN A 191 4.04 -10.66 -6.64
N GLY A 192 5.01 -10.32 -5.80
CA GLY A 192 5.99 -9.29 -6.10
C GLY A 192 6.74 -8.81 -4.88
N ASN A 193 7.48 -7.73 -5.06
CA ASN A 193 8.30 -7.13 -4.02
C ASN A 193 8.10 -5.61 -4.00
N ALA A 194 8.17 -5.04 -2.80
CA ALA A 194 8.20 -3.60 -2.61
C ALA A 194 9.13 -3.24 -1.44
N VAL A 195 9.57 -2.00 -1.39
CA VAL A 195 10.17 -1.40 -0.21
C VAL A 195 9.31 -0.23 0.24
N ILE A 196 8.87 -0.28 1.49
CA ILE A 196 8.17 0.81 2.17
C ILE A 196 9.20 1.54 3.02
N GLY A 197 9.30 2.85 2.87
CA GLY A 197 10.19 3.74 3.60
C GLY A 197 9.47 4.45 4.75
N ALA A 198 10.17 4.62 5.86
CA ALA A 198 9.80 5.54 6.92
C ALA A 198 10.56 6.85 6.75
N TYR A 199 9.85 7.95 6.82
CA TYR A 199 10.36 9.30 6.68
C TYR A 199 10.13 10.09 7.96
N ASP A 200 11.08 10.95 8.30
CA ASP A 200 10.93 11.89 9.41
C ASP A 200 10.11 13.14 9.02
N ALA A 201 10.02 14.10 9.94
CA ALA A 201 9.28 15.33 9.73
C ALA A 201 9.93 16.27 8.68
N ASP A 202 11.21 16.08 8.38
CA ASP A 202 11.96 16.85 7.38
C ASP A 202 11.88 16.19 6.00
N GLY A 203 11.26 15.00 5.90
CA GLY A 203 11.10 14.24 4.67
C GLY A 203 12.31 13.38 4.32
N GLU A 204 13.22 13.17 5.27
CA GLU A 204 14.39 12.30 5.06
C GLU A 204 14.01 10.84 5.31
N LEU A 205 14.46 9.94 4.42
CA LEU A 205 14.29 8.50 4.57
C LEU A 205 15.16 7.99 5.74
N ILE A 206 14.52 7.62 6.86
CA ILE A 206 15.22 7.19 8.08
C ILE A 206 15.28 5.67 8.25
N TRP A 207 14.38 4.94 7.57
CA TRP A 207 14.35 3.47 7.56
C TRP A 207 13.55 2.94 6.38
N SER A 208 13.61 1.62 6.15
CA SER A 208 12.80 0.96 5.14
C SER A 208 12.60 -0.52 5.47
N TRP A 209 11.51 -1.09 4.95
CA TRP A 209 11.18 -2.51 5.07
C TRP A 209 10.95 -3.10 3.68
N HIS A 210 11.51 -4.28 3.45
CA HIS A 210 11.19 -5.07 2.28
C HIS A 210 9.88 -5.84 2.52
N ILE A 211 8.94 -5.70 1.62
CA ILE A 211 7.67 -6.44 1.59
C ILE A 211 7.74 -7.44 0.44
N TRP A 212 7.64 -8.70 0.77
CA TRP A 212 7.65 -9.81 -0.18
C TRP A 212 6.28 -10.47 -0.20
N ALA A 213 5.45 -10.14 -1.18
CA ALA A 213 4.16 -10.77 -1.40
C ALA A 213 4.36 -12.03 -2.26
N THR A 214 3.97 -13.17 -1.71
CA THR A 214 4.22 -14.47 -2.33
C THR A 214 3.29 -15.54 -1.73
N ASP A 215 3.17 -16.67 -2.40
CA ASP A 215 2.56 -17.90 -1.88
C ASP A 215 3.54 -18.75 -1.06
N TYR A 216 4.76 -18.30 -0.86
CA TYR A 216 5.80 -18.99 -0.13
C TYR A 216 5.62 -18.86 1.38
N ASP A 217 5.60 -20.00 2.04
CA ASP A 217 5.62 -20.12 3.50
C ASP A 217 6.87 -20.90 3.92
N PRO A 218 7.84 -20.28 4.62
CA PRO A 218 9.05 -20.98 5.10
C PRO A 218 8.74 -22.02 6.17
N ASP A 219 7.61 -21.92 6.89
CA ASP A 219 7.21 -22.84 7.94
C ASP A 219 6.40 -24.04 7.41
N ALA A 220 5.94 -23.98 6.17
CA ALA A 220 5.27 -25.09 5.51
C ALA A 220 6.24 -26.24 5.20
N GLU A 221 5.68 -27.45 5.01
CA GLU A 221 6.45 -28.61 4.57
C GLU A 221 7.20 -28.34 3.26
N GLY A 222 8.53 -28.50 3.27
CA GLY A 222 9.40 -28.21 2.12
C GLY A 222 9.71 -26.70 1.94
N GLY A 223 9.25 -25.83 2.82
CA GLY A 223 9.59 -24.40 2.80
C GLY A 223 11.07 -24.13 3.11
N THR A 224 11.72 -25.06 3.81
CA THR A 224 13.15 -25.01 4.13
C THR A 224 13.87 -26.26 3.68
N VAL A 225 15.19 -26.19 3.58
CA VAL A 225 16.10 -27.30 3.30
C VAL A 225 17.22 -27.31 4.33
N ASP A 226 17.61 -28.52 4.78
CA ASP A 226 18.78 -28.67 5.64
C ASP A 226 20.04 -28.88 4.78
N PHE A 227 21.04 -28.06 5.04
CA PHE A 227 22.33 -28.15 4.37
C PHE A 227 23.47 -28.03 5.39
N ASN A 228 24.24 -29.10 5.56
CA ASN A 228 25.38 -29.15 6.48
C ASN A 228 25.06 -28.73 7.92
N GLY A 229 23.85 -29.02 8.41
CA GLY A 229 23.40 -28.65 9.77
C GLY A 229 22.83 -27.25 9.89
N TYR A 230 22.63 -26.56 8.77
CA TYR A 230 21.93 -25.27 8.69
C TYR A 230 20.58 -25.44 8.01
N THR A 231 19.55 -24.88 8.60
CA THR A 231 18.23 -24.78 7.96
C THR A 231 18.20 -23.51 7.11
N LEU A 232 18.00 -23.67 5.81
CA LEU A 232 17.97 -22.60 4.82
C LEU A 232 16.59 -22.51 4.19
N MET A 233 16.18 -21.31 3.80
CA MET A 233 15.01 -21.15 2.94
C MET A 233 15.23 -21.90 1.63
N ASN A 234 14.18 -22.51 1.09
CA ASN A 234 14.27 -23.26 -0.18
C ASN A 234 14.40 -22.37 -1.42
N ARG A 235 14.41 -21.06 -1.24
CA ARG A 235 14.51 -20.06 -2.33
C ARG A 235 15.27 -18.81 -1.89
N ASN A 236 15.71 -18.02 -2.87
CA ASN A 236 16.33 -16.73 -2.62
C ASN A 236 15.30 -15.74 -2.08
N LEU A 237 15.73 -14.81 -1.23
CA LEU A 237 14.89 -13.77 -0.67
C LEU A 237 14.31 -12.89 -1.81
N GLY A 238 13.00 -12.74 -1.82
CA GLY A 238 12.27 -12.02 -2.86
C GLY A 238 11.98 -12.83 -4.14
N ALA A 239 12.36 -14.12 -4.20
CA ALA A 239 12.09 -14.95 -5.36
C ALA A 239 10.61 -15.35 -5.45
N LEU A 240 10.05 -15.27 -6.66
CA LEU A 240 8.65 -15.62 -6.94
C LEU A 240 8.47 -17.09 -7.37
N ALA A 241 9.56 -17.84 -7.50
CA ALA A 241 9.54 -19.26 -7.80
C ALA A 241 10.71 -19.98 -7.14
N ASN A 242 10.57 -21.30 -7.05
CA ASN A 242 11.62 -22.23 -6.67
C ASN A 242 11.66 -23.37 -7.71
N ASP A 243 11.88 -23.02 -8.97
CA ASP A 243 11.72 -23.94 -10.08
C ASP A 243 12.62 -23.49 -11.25
N ASN A 244 13.27 -24.42 -11.91
CA ASN A 244 14.13 -24.17 -13.04
C ASN A 244 13.66 -24.89 -14.33
N SER A 245 12.40 -25.28 -14.38
CA SER A 245 11.84 -26.05 -15.51
C SER A 245 11.65 -25.23 -16.79
N THR A 246 11.53 -23.90 -16.67
CA THR A 246 11.39 -22.97 -17.79
C THR A 246 12.24 -21.71 -17.57
N THR A 247 12.54 -20.98 -18.64
CA THR A 247 13.29 -19.72 -18.55
C THR A 247 12.61 -18.72 -17.61
N ASP A 248 11.29 -18.58 -17.68
CA ASP A 248 10.55 -17.63 -16.84
C ASP A 248 10.63 -18.00 -15.36
N LYS A 249 10.56 -19.30 -15.04
CA LYS A 249 10.72 -19.79 -13.67
C LYS A 249 12.13 -19.65 -13.15
N ILE A 250 13.15 -19.84 -14.01
CA ILE A 250 14.54 -19.56 -13.66
C ILE A 250 14.70 -18.08 -13.31
N LEU A 251 14.17 -17.18 -14.14
CA LEU A 251 14.21 -15.73 -13.88
C LEU A 251 13.47 -15.37 -12.58
N ALA A 252 12.30 -15.94 -12.34
CA ALA A 252 11.52 -15.73 -11.13
C ALA A 252 12.21 -16.31 -9.87
N SER A 253 13.14 -17.26 -10.00
CA SER A 253 13.89 -17.85 -8.88
C SER A 253 15.11 -17.03 -8.43
N TYR A 254 15.52 -16.02 -9.17
CA TYR A 254 16.72 -15.23 -8.82
C TYR A 254 16.54 -14.41 -7.55
N GLY A 255 15.33 -13.96 -7.23
CA GLY A 255 15.06 -13.10 -6.08
C GLY A 255 15.64 -11.69 -6.25
N LEU A 256 15.97 -11.06 -5.15
CA LEU A 256 16.53 -9.72 -5.10
C LEU A 256 18.05 -9.75 -4.91
N TYR A 257 18.74 -8.69 -5.35
CA TYR A 257 20.17 -8.56 -5.15
C TYR A 257 20.49 -7.75 -3.90
N TYR A 258 21.49 -8.19 -3.15
CA TYR A 258 21.97 -7.52 -1.95
C TYR A 258 23.43 -7.16 -2.08
N GLN A 259 23.79 -5.96 -1.64
CA GLN A 259 25.18 -5.55 -1.54
C GLN A 259 25.66 -5.76 -0.10
N TRP A 260 26.88 -6.28 0.07
CA TRP A 260 27.47 -6.41 1.39
C TRP A 260 27.48 -5.08 2.15
N GLY A 261 27.01 -5.10 3.41
CA GLY A 261 26.90 -3.92 4.28
C GLY A 261 25.71 -3.00 4.00
N ARG A 262 24.85 -3.36 3.04
CA ARG A 262 23.59 -2.65 2.78
C ARG A 262 22.39 -3.51 3.15
N LYS A 263 21.44 -2.94 3.86
CA LYS A 263 20.20 -3.60 4.29
C LYS A 263 19.20 -3.76 3.14
N ASP A 264 19.07 -2.71 2.31
CA ASP A 264 18.02 -2.65 1.31
C ASP A 264 18.38 -3.45 0.05
N PRO A 265 17.43 -4.22 -0.48
CA PRO A 265 17.62 -4.96 -1.71
C PRO A 265 17.61 -4.05 -2.95
N PHE A 266 18.24 -4.56 -4.02
CA PHE A 266 18.14 -4.01 -5.37
C PHE A 266 17.27 -4.92 -6.24
N ILE A 267 16.48 -4.33 -7.11
CA ILE A 267 15.81 -5.06 -8.18
C ILE A 267 16.89 -5.50 -9.18
N GLY A 268 17.01 -6.81 -9.39
CA GLY A 268 17.87 -7.33 -10.45
C GLY A 268 17.25 -7.16 -11.84
N PRO A 269 18.04 -7.13 -12.90
CA PRO A 269 17.53 -6.95 -14.26
C PRO A 269 16.53 -8.04 -14.69
N ASN A 270 16.56 -9.19 -14.04
CA ASN A 270 15.70 -10.32 -14.36
C ASN A 270 14.51 -10.52 -13.39
N THR A 271 14.45 -9.75 -12.30
CA THR A 271 13.32 -9.75 -11.36
C THR A 271 12.27 -8.68 -11.67
N TYR A 272 12.58 -7.81 -12.61
CA TYR A 272 11.66 -6.79 -13.10
C TYR A 272 10.79 -7.36 -14.22
N GLN A 273 9.48 -7.48 -13.96
CA GLN A 273 8.48 -7.91 -14.94
C GLN A 273 7.53 -6.76 -15.27
N GLY A 274 8.04 -5.67 -15.78
CA GLY A 274 7.21 -4.55 -16.20
C GLY A 274 7.92 -3.65 -17.19
N SER A 275 7.17 -3.11 -18.13
CA SER A 275 7.66 -2.14 -19.12
C SER A 275 7.91 -0.74 -18.53
N GLU A 276 7.62 -0.55 -17.26
CA GLU A 276 7.75 0.74 -16.59
C GLU A 276 8.90 0.70 -15.61
N GLY A 277 10.06 1.09 -16.13
CA GLY A 277 11.27 1.25 -15.33
C GLY A 277 11.16 2.40 -14.36
N SER A 278 10.62 2.17 -13.19
CA SER A 278 11.02 2.95 -12.05
C SER A 278 12.33 2.36 -11.55
N GLY A 279 13.41 2.69 -12.23
CA GLY A 279 14.73 2.44 -11.70
C GLY A 279 14.84 3.17 -10.39
N ALA A 280 15.13 2.44 -9.31
CA ALA A 280 15.63 3.09 -8.11
C ALA A 280 16.90 3.85 -8.53
N SER A 281 16.79 5.15 -8.54
CA SER A 281 17.91 6.07 -8.69
C SER A 281 18.71 6.13 -7.39
#